data_466158bdece039e06f956f8f0a2e87e2
#
_entry.id   466158bdece039e06f956f8f0a2e87e2
#
_cell.length_a   1.000
_cell.length_b   1.000
_cell.length_c   1.000
_cell.angle_alpha   90.00
_cell.angle_beta   90.00
_cell.angle_gamma   90.00
#
_symmetry.space_group_name_H-M   'P 1'
#
loop_
_entity.id
_entity.type
_entity.pdbx_description
1 polymer ?
#
loop_
_entity_poly.entity_id
_entity_poly.type
_entity_poly.pdbx_seq_one_letter_code
_entity_poly.pdbx_strand_id
1 'polypeptide(L)'
;MNRKLTELLDKLEYEQVCGKTEREITAVVYDSRKVIPGCLFICINGANFDGHDFAAQVAAQGAGVLVVQKDIELPADADVTVIKVADTRYAMAFISAAWFGHPAEKLKVIGITGTKGKTTTTYLVKSILENAGYKVGLVGTIEVIIGDEHIHANNTTPESYLLQEYFARMVDAGLDTVVMEVSSQALMLHRTQGFVFDYGIFTNLEPDHIGPNEHASFEEYLHCKGLLFKQCKVGIVNGDDEHWQAVTEGHTCALESFGMGEHCMLRAENRQLVHKPGELGVTFHVTGLMNFAVEVPMPGKFSVYNALAAIAICRHFKVDEEAIKKALLQAKVKGRIEMIKVSDQFTLLIDYAHNAMALESLLTTLREYEPHRLVSLFGCGGNRSRQRRFEMGEVSGRLADLTIITSDNPRFEEPQDIINDIKTGMAKTDGKYVEICDRKEAITYAIEHGEPGDIIVLAGKGHEDYQEIKGVKHPMDERDLIRDILAEGHIPGSSAGPDLLDSVPGSR
;
A
#
# COMPACT_ATOMS: atom_id res chain seq x y z
N MET A 1 -30.88 -7.64 7.13
CA MET A 1 -31.38 -6.52 6.30
C MET A 1 -31.85 -7.15 4.98
N ASN A 2 -33.09 -6.93 4.55
CA ASN A 2 -33.57 -7.47 3.27
C ASN A 2 -33.68 -6.34 2.26
N ARG A 3 -33.38 -6.61 0.99
CA ARG A 3 -33.49 -5.68 -0.13
C ARG A 3 -34.23 -6.32 -1.29
N LYS A 4 -34.94 -5.55 -2.06
CA LYS A 4 -35.56 -6.04 -3.30
C LYS A 4 -34.49 -6.20 -4.39
N LEU A 5 -34.56 -7.27 -5.17
CA LEU A 5 -33.64 -7.50 -6.29
C LEU A 5 -33.63 -6.31 -7.25
N THR A 6 -34.78 -5.72 -7.56
CA THR A 6 -34.92 -4.55 -8.45
C THR A 6 -34.13 -3.34 -7.96
N GLU A 7 -34.04 -3.12 -6.64
CA GLU A 7 -33.22 -2.05 -6.05
C GLU A 7 -31.72 -2.30 -6.24
N LEU A 8 -31.29 -3.55 -6.17
CA LEU A 8 -29.90 -3.94 -6.34
C LEU A 8 -29.42 -3.85 -7.78
N LEU A 9 -30.33 -3.96 -8.75
CA LEU A 9 -30.04 -3.95 -10.19
C LEU A 9 -30.28 -2.59 -10.85
N ASP A 10 -30.77 -1.59 -10.13
CA ASP A 10 -31.25 -0.31 -10.68
C ASP A 10 -30.23 0.41 -11.58
N LYS A 11 -28.95 0.32 -11.29
CA LYS A 11 -27.89 0.97 -12.07
C LYS A 11 -27.14 0.02 -13.03
N LEU A 12 -27.70 -1.16 -13.31
CA LEU A 12 -27.07 -2.17 -14.16
C LEU A 12 -27.85 -2.44 -15.42
N GLU A 13 -27.14 -2.62 -16.52
CA GLU A 13 -27.68 -3.26 -17.71
C GLU A 13 -27.60 -4.78 -17.54
N TYR A 14 -28.71 -5.47 -17.69
CA TYR A 14 -28.78 -6.90 -17.50
C TYR A 14 -29.84 -7.58 -18.38
N GLU A 15 -29.68 -8.87 -18.58
CA GLU A 15 -30.66 -9.77 -19.16
C GLU A 15 -31.21 -10.70 -18.07
N GLN A 16 -32.51 -10.76 -17.93
CA GLN A 16 -33.16 -11.77 -17.09
C GLN A 16 -33.32 -13.06 -17.89
N VAL A 17 -32.49 -14.06 -17.60
CA VAL A 17 -32.48 -15.33 -18.32
C VAL A 17 -33.64 -16.22 -17.87
N CYS A 18 -33.90 -16.27 -16.58
CA CYS A 18 -35.05 -17.01 -16.01
C CYS A 18 -35.42 -16.48 -14.62
N GLY A 19 -36.53 -16.96 -14.07
CA GLY A 19 -36.99 -16.64 -12.71
C GLY A 19 -37.83 -15.35 -12.63
N LYS A 20 -37.83 -14.69 -11.47
CA LYS A 20 -38.64 -13.49 -11.19
C LYS A 20 -37.76 -12.41 -10.57
N THR A 21 -37.97 -11.16 -10.94
CA THR A 21 -37.27 -9.99 -10.38
C THR A 21 -37.88 -9.50 -9.06
N GLU A 22 -39.11 -9.89 -8.73
CA GLU A 22 -39.78 -9.56 -7.48
C GLU A 22 -39.34 -10.50 -6.36
N ARG A 23 -38.03 -10.55 -6.08
CA ARG A 23 -37.47 -11.33 -4.98
C ARG A 23 -36.91 -10.41 -3.90
N GLU A 24 -37.09 -10.82 -2.66
CA GLU A 24 -36.33 -10.25 -1.54
C GLU A 24 -35.01 -11.00 -1.39
N ILE A 25 -33.95 -10.25 -1.24
CA ILE A 25 -32.57 -10.74 -1.09
C ILE A 25 -32.17 -10.67 0.37
N THR A 26 -31.74 -11.80 0.91
CA THR A 26 -31.35 -11.94 2.33
C THR A 26 -29.87 -11.64 2.57
N ALA A 27 -29.01 -11.82 1.56
CA ALA A 27 -27.58 -11.51 1.57
C ALA A 27 -27.05 -11.39 0.14
N VAL A 28 -25.93 -10.68 -0.02
CA VAL A 28 -25.12 -10.69 -1.25
C VAL A 28 -23.85 -11.50 -0.96
N VAL A 29 -23.59 -12.51 -1.78
CA VAL A 29 -22.54 -13.52 -1.57
C VAL A 29 -21.78 -13.76 -2.87
N TYR A 30 -20.46 -13.91 -2.79
CA TYR A 30 -19.58 -14.27 -3.91
C TYR A 30 -18.58 -15.39 -3.53
N ASP A 31 -18.77 -16.01 -2.35
CA ASP A 31 -18.06 -17.20 -1.88
C ASP A 31 -19.08 -18.32 -1.68
N SER A 32 -18.97 -19.40 -2.47
CA SER A 32 -19.91 -20.53 -2.45
C SER A 32 -20.06 -21.21 -1.08
N ARG A 33 -19.09 -21.05 -0.20
CA ARG A 33 -19.11 -21.58 1.18
C ARG A 33 -20.00 -20.76 2.12
N LYS A 34 -20.39 -19.54 1.72
CA LYS A 34 -21.18 -18.59 2.52
C LYS A 34 -22.63 -18.47 2.05
N VAL A 35 -23.07 -19.34 1.16
CA VAL A 35 -24.44 -19.33 0.63
C VAL A 35 -25.44 -19.62 1.74
N ILE A 36 -26.48 -18.78 1.78
CA ILE A 36 -27.66 -18.95 2.66
C ILE A 36 -28.94 -18.85 1.84
N PRO A 37 -30.07 -19.41 2.32
CA PRO A 37 -31.34 -19.35 1.60
C PRO A 37 -31.77 -17.91 1.27
N GLY A 38 -32.18 -17.70 0.01
CA GLY A 38 -32.65 -16.41 -0.48
C GLY A 38 -31.54 -15.41 -0.79
N CYS A 39 -30.24 -15.78 -0.72
CA CYS A 39 -29.14 -14.89 -1.09
C CYS A 39 -29.07 -14.66 -2.60
N LEU A 40 -28.44 -13.55 -2.97
CA LEU A 40 -27.95 -13.27 -4.31
C LEU A 40 -26.49 -13.70 -4.39
N PHE A 41 -26.18 -14.68 -5.22
CA PHE A 41 -24.82 -15.17 -5.45
C PHE A 41 -24.26 -14.59 -6.73
N ILE A 42 -23.06 -14.02 -6.67
CA ILE A 42 -22.36 -13.44 -7.80
C ILE A 42 -21.27 -14.41 -8.25
N CYS A 43 -21.37 -14.91 -9.48
CA CYS A 43 -20.41 -15.82 -10.08
C CYS A 43 -19.18 -15.04 -10.56
N ILE A 44 -18.15 -14.93 -9.73
CA ILE A 44 -16.90 -14.24 -10.07
C ILE A 44 -15.94 -15.19 -10.76
N ASN A 45 -15.41 -14.78 -11.90
CA ASN A 45 -14.26 -15.45 -12.52
C ASN A 45 -12.98 -15.02 -11.75
N GLY A 46 -12.50 -15.91 -10.88
CA GLY A 46 -11.30 -15.69 -10.06
C GLY A 46 -10.03 -16.24 -10.71
N ALA A 47 -8.88 -15.97 -10.11
CA ALA A 47 -7.59 -16.44 -10.63
C ALA A 47 -7.42 -17.97 -10.60
N ASN A 48 -8.03 -18.65 -9.62
CA ASN A 48 -7.89 -20.09 -9.40
C ASN A 48 -9.18 -20.88 -9.64
N PHE A 49 -10.35 -20.22 -9.50
CA PHE A 49 -11.67 -20.85 -9.59
C PHE A 49 -12.64 -19.92 -10.30
N ASP A 50 -13.53 -20.50 -11.11
CA ASP A 50 -14.65 -19.78 -11.71
C ASP A 50 -15.92 -20.02 -10.90
N GLY A 51 -16.51 -18.95 -10.37
CA GLY A 51 -17.75 -19.00 -9.60
C GLY A 51 -18.94 -19.59 -10.37
N HIS A 52 -18.91 -19.54 -11.71
CA HIS A 52 -19.95 -20.12 -12.56
C HIS A 52 -20.01 -21.67 -12.47
N ASP A 53 -18.88 -22.31 -12.18
CA ASP A 53 -18.79 -23.78 -12.04
C ASP A 53 -19.56 -24.28 -10.80
N PHE A 54 -19.85 -23.39 -9.85
CA PHE A 54 -20.61 -23.67 -8.63
C PHE A 54 -22.11 -23.34 -8.76
N ALA A 55 -22.58 -22.83 -9.91
CA ALA A 55 -23.94 -22.29 -10.08
C ALA A 55 -25.03 -23.32 -9.67
N ALA A 56 -24.97 -24.55 -10.14
CA ALA A 56 -25.91 -25.59 -9.78
C ALA A 56 -25.86 -25.94 -8.30
N GLN A 57 -24.66 -26.00 -7.70
CA GLN A 57 -24.47 -26.29 -6.29
C GLN A 57 -25.08 -25.19 -5.41
N VAL A 58 -24.81 -23.91 -5.68
CA VAL A 58 -25.32 -22.81 -4.87
C VAL A 58 -26.82 -22.61 -5.03
N ALA A 59 -27.39 -22.92 -6.21
CA ALA A 59 -28.83 -22.97 -6.41
C ALA A 59 -29.45 -24.05 -5.53
N ALA A 60 -28.88 -25.26 -5.50
CA ALA A 60 -29.32 -26.36 -4.63
C ALA A 60 -29.17 -26.04 -3.13
N GLN A 61 -28.23 -25.16 -2.75
CA GLN A 61 -28.06 -24.65 -1.38
C GLN A 61 -29.09 -23.56 -1.02
N GLY A 62 -29.93 -23.13 -1.96
CA GLY A 62 -31.00 -22.18 -1.73
C GLY A 62 -30.70 -20.74 -2.12
N ALA A 63 -29.67 -20.49 -2.93
CA ALA A 63 -29.49 -19.18 -3.53
C ALA A 63 -30.75 -18.79 -4.34
N GLY A 64 -31.31 -17.62 -4.06
CA GLY A 64 -32.52 -17.14 -4.73
C GLY A 64 -32.23 -16.48 -6.07
N VAL A 65 -31.00 -15.92 -6.24
CA VAL A 65 -30.57 -15.22 -7.45
C VAL A 65 -29.13 -15.59 -7.78
N LEU A 66 -28.85 -15.79 -9.06
CA LEU A 66 -27.47 -15.93 -9.59
C LEU A 66 -27.20 -14.78 -10.55
N VAL A 67 -26.09 -14.08 -10.35
CA VAL A 67 -25.56 -13.07 -11.29
C VAL A 67 -24.39 -13.71 -12.05
N VAL A 68 -24.52 -13.79 -13.37
CA VAL A 68 -23.59 -14.51 -14.25
C VAL A 68 -23.15 -13.62 -15.41
N GLN A 69 -22.00 -13.94 -16.04
CA GLN A 69 -21.54 -13.27 -17.27
C GLN A 69 -21.43 -14.23 -18.47
N LYS A 70 -21.76 -15.49 -18.26
CA LYS A 70 -21.85 -16.51 -19.30
C LYS A 70 -23.01 -17.45 -19.03
N ASP A 71 -23.39 -18.25 -20.00
CA ASP A 71 -24.44 -19.25 -19.84
C ASP A 71 -24.01 -20.32 -18.83
N ILE A 72 -24.97 -20.77 -18.04
CA ILE A 72 -24.79 -21.79 -17.01
C ILE A 72 -25.85 -22.88 -17.18
N GLU A 73 -25.53 -24.07 -16.74
CA GLU A 73 -26.47 -25.20 -16.68
C GLU A 73 -27.05 -25.32 -15.28
N LEU A 74 -28.36 -25.39 -15.19
CA LEU A 74 -29.10 -25.56 -13.94
C LEU A 74 -30.09 -26.74 -14.06
N PRO A 75 -30.41 -27.40 -12.93
CA PRO A 75 -31.53 -28.35 -12.90
C PRO A 75 -32.84 -27.67 -13.34
N ALA A 76 -33.67 -28.42 -14.08
CA ALA A 76 -34.92 -27.89 -14.63
C ALA A 76 -35.94 -27.44 -13.57
N ASP A 77 -35.82 -27.93 -12.34
CA ASP A 77 -36.65 -27.63 -11.18
C ASP A 77 -36.04 -26.58 -10.22
N ALA A 78 -34.92 -25.99 -10.59
CA ALA A 78 -34.26 -24.98 -9.76
C ALA A 78 -35.12 -23.71 -9.64
N ASP A 79 -35.57 -23.38 -8.42
CA ASP A 79 -36.30 -22.13 -8.14
C ASP A 79 -35.30 -20.98 -7.90
N VAL A 80 -34.67 -20.53 -8.97
CA VAL A 80 -33.67 -19.46 -8.94
C VAL A 80 -33.91 -18.45 -10.06
N THR A 81 -33.61 -17.18 -9.80
CA THR A 81 -33.57 -16.13 -10.83
C THR A 81 -32.14 -15.99 -11.35
N VAL A 82 -31.96 -16.04 -12.66
CA VAL A 82 -30.67 -15.83 -13.31
C VAL A 82 -30.63 -14.48 -14.01
N ILE A 83 -29.68 -13.67 -13.60
CA ILE A 83 -29.38 -12.34 -14.15
C ILE A 83 -28.06 -12.40 -14.87
N LYS A 84 -28.06 -12.16 -16.19
CA LYS A 84 -26.84 -12.12 -16.99
C LYS A 84 -26.39 -10.68 -17.20
N VAL A 85 -25.13 -10.42 -16.94
CA VAL A 85 -24.47 -9.12 -17.09
C VAL A 85 -23.22 -9.27 -17.97
N ALA A 86 -22.70 -8.15 -18.48
CA ALA A 86 -21.49 -8.16 -19.28
C ALA A 86 -20.23 -8.54 -18.46
N ASP A 87 -20.17 -8.08 -17.21
CA ASP A 87 -19.07 -8.31 -16.27
C ASP A 87 -19.61 -8.42 -14.83
N THR A 88 -19.38 -9.55 -14.20
CA THR A 88 -19.88 -9.83 -12.85
C THR A 88 -19.12 -9.07 -11.77
N ARG A 89 -17.84 -8.69 -11.98
CA ARG A 89 -17.10 -7.84 -11.05
C ARG A 89 -17.62 -6.41 -11.07
N TYR A 90 -17.90 -5.89 -12.26
CA TYR A 90 -18.55 -4.60 -12.41
C TYR A 90 -19.93 -4.59 -11.74
N ALA A 91 -20.74 -5.59 -12.02
CA ALA A 91 -22.06 -5.75 -11.39
C ALA A 91 -21.97 -5.85 -9.86
N MET A 92 -20.99 -6.60 -9.34
CA MET A 92 -20.78 -6.73 -7.89
C MET A 92 -20.58 -5.38 -7.22
N ALA A 93 -19.85 -4.47 -7.84
CA ALA A 93 -19.59 -3.15 -7.27
C ALA A 93 -20.89 -2.34 -7.10
N PHE A 94 -21.76 -2.33 -8.11
CA PHE A 94 -23.05 -1.62 -8.04
C PHE A 94 -24.06 -2.30 -7.11
N ILE A 95 -24.15 -3.64 -7.18
CA ILE A 95 -25.00 -4.43 -6.28
C ILE A 95 -24.59 -4.20 -4.82
N SER A 96 -23.28 -4.21 -4.54
CA SER A 96 -22.79 -3.96 -3.18
C SER A 96 -23.06 -2.54 -2.70
N ALA A 97 -22.88 -1.53 -3.56
CA ALA A 97 -23.21 -0.16 -3.21
C ALA A 97 -24.71 -0.02 -2.85
N ALA A 98 -25.62 -0.60 -3.67
CA ALA A 98 -27.04 -0.60 -3.41
C ALA A 98 -27.39 -1.42 -2.14
N TRP A 99 -26.74 -2.57 -1.94
CA TRP A 99 -26.95 -3.41 -0.76
C TRP A 99 -26.68 -2.65 0.54
N PHE A 100 -25.60 -1.90 0.61
CA PHE A 100 -25.21 -1.11 1.77
C PHE A 100 -25.87 0.31 1.78
N GLY A 101 -26.72 0.64 0.82
CA GLY A 101 -27.46 1.91 0.77
C GLY A 101 -26.60 3.10 0.36
N HIS A 102 -25.68 2.88 -0.59
CA HIS A 102 -24.80 3.90 -1.17
C HIS A 102 -23.99 4.71 -0.15
N PRO A 103 -23.23 4.05 0.75
CA PRO A 103 -22.57 4.74 1.86
C PRO A 103 -21.54 5.78 1.40
N ALA A 104 -20.91 5.59 0.24
CA ALA A 104 -19.97 6.56 -0.33
C ALA A 104 -20.58 7.95 -0.58
N GLU A 105 -21.90 8.05 -0.79
CA GLU A 105 -22.59 9.33 -0.97
C GLU A 105 -22.66 10.17 0.32
N LYS A 106 -22.41 9.53 1.47
CA LYS A 106 -22.38 10.17 2.80
C LYS A 106 -20.97 10.48 3.29
N LEU A 107 -19.95 10.14 2.51
CA LEU A 107 -18.54 10.35 2.81
C LEU A 107 -17.91 11.25 1.75
N LYS A 108 -16.86 11.98 2.12
CA LYS A 108 -15.90 12.52 1.16
C LYS A 108 -14.89 11.43 0.86
N VAL A 109 -14.85 10.95 -0.39
CA VAL A 109 -13.99 9.82 -0.78
C VAL A 109 -12.77 10.34 -1.54
N ILE A 110 -11.58 10.08 -0.99
CA ILE A 110 -10.29 10.47 -1.55
C ILE A 110 -9.57 9.19 -1.99
N GLY A 111 -9.27 9.07 -3.28
CA GLY A 111 -8.50 7.94 -3.83
C GLY A 111 -7.10 8.35 -4.22
N ILE A 112 -6.09 7.56 -3.86
CA ILE A 112 -4.68 7.82 -4.16
C ILE A 112 -4.10 6.66 -4.96
N THR A 113 -3.67 6.94 -6.19
CA THR A 113 -3.00 5.97 -7.07
C THR A 113 -1.58 6.41 -7.41
N GLY A 114 -0.77 5.49 -7.88
CA GLY A 114 0.62 5.67 -8.27
C GLY A 114 1.43 4.40 -8.02
N THR A 115 2.67 4.37 -8.43
CA THR A 115 3.57 3.26 -8.14
C THR A 115 4.03 3.31 -6.68
N LYS A 116 4.59 4.43 -6.25
CA LYS A 116 5.11 4.67 -4.90
C LYS A 116 4.39 5.83 -4.21
N GLY A 117 4.49 5.90 -2.87
CA GLY A 117 3.99 7.02 -2.08
C GLY A 117 2.52 6.95 -1.69
N LYS A 118 1.71 6.03 -2.20
CA LYS A 118 0.28 5.88 -1.85
C LYS A 118 0.06 5.82 -0.34
N THR A 119 0.69 4.86 0.33
CA THR A 119 0.55 4.64 1.77
C THR A 119 0.95 5.88 2.57
N THR A 120 2.14 6.42 2.30
CA THR A 120 2.62 7.62 3.01
C THR A 120 1.66 8.79 2.82
N THR A 121 1.26 9.08 1.58
CA THR A 121 0.32 10.17 1.28
C THR A 121 -1.03 9.96 1.97
N THR A 122 -1.55 8.73 2.00
CA THR A 122 -2.81 8.38 2.66
C THR A 122 -2.77 8.71 4.15
N TYR A 123 -1.69 8.34 4.85
CA TYR A 123 -1.51 8.66 6.27
C TYR A 123 -1.29 10.15 6.51
N LEU A 124 -0.56 10.85 5.63
CA LEU A 124 -0.38 12.30 5.73
C LEU A 124 -1.71 13.05 5.59
N VAL A 125 -2.53 12.68 4.59
CA VAL A 125 -3.87 13.24 4.41
C VAL A 125 -4.74 13.02 5.64
N LYS A 126 -4.79 11.79 6.15
CA LYS A 126 -5.54 11.47 7.37
C LYS A 126 -5.08 12.33 8.55
N SER A 127 -3.77 12.40 8.78
CA SER A 127 -3.19 13.19 9.88
C SER A 127 -3.55 14.68 9.78
N ILE A 128 -3.44 15.28 8.60
CA ILE A 128 -3.76 16.70 8.40
C ILE A 128 -5.26 16.96 8.63
N LEU A 129 -6.13 16.15 8.05
CA LEU A 129 -7.57 16.32 8.18
C LEU A 129 -8.06 16.11 9.62
N GLU A 130 -7.53 15.10 10.33
CA GLU A 130 -7.88 14.85 11.73
C GLU A 130 -7.38 15.98 12.65
N ASN A 131 -6.20 16.53 12.38
CA ASN A 131 -5.71 17.72 13.12
C ASN A 131 -6.61 18.94 12.90
N ALA A 132 -7.31 19.00 11.78
CA ALA A 132 -8.29 20.04 11.46
C ALA A 132 -9.72 19.71 11.97
N GLY A 133 -9.90 18.59 12.67
CA GLY A 133 -11.17 18.20 13.30
C GLY A 133 -12.10 17.33 12.45
N TYR A 134 -11.66 16.87 11.26
CA TYR A 134 -12.39 15.90 10.46
C TYR A 134 -12.28 14.49 11.06
N LYS A 135 -13.28 13.66 10.80
CA LYS A 135 -13.30 12.25 11.22
C LYS A 135 -13.00 11.38 10.01
N VAL A 136 -11.79 10.85 9.94
CA VAL A 136 -11.25 10.26 8.72
C VAL A 136 -11.05 8.75 8.87
N GLY A 137 -11.71 7.98 8.00
CA GLY A 137 -11.42 6.57 7.78
C GLY A 137 -10.24 6.38 6.83
N LEU A 138 -9.58 5.24 6.90
CA LEU A 138 -8.47 4.88 6.04
C LEU A 138 -8.67 3.46 5.48
N VAL A 139 -8.39 3.28 4.20
CA VAL A 139 -8.31 1.97 3.55
C VAL A 139 -6.97 1.88 2.81
N GLY A 140 -6.09 0.98 3.24
CA GLY A 140 -4.76 0.91 2.64
C GLY A 140 -4.04 -0.42 2.80
N THR A 141 -2.80 -0.43 2.37
CA THR A 141 -1.94 -1.63 2.36
C THR A 141 -1.65 -2.15 3.76
N ILE A 142 -1.51 -1.27 4.73
CA ILE A 142 -1.17 -1.64 6.11
C ILE A 142 -2.43 -2.15 6.82
N GLU A 143 -3.51 -1.36 6.76
CA GLU A 143 -4.71 -1.60 7.55
C GLU A 143 -5.91 -0.82 7.00
N VAL A 144 -7.09 -1.15 7.51
CA VAL A 144 -8.29 -0.33 7.41
C VAL A 144 -8.57 0.26 8.78
N ILE A 145 -8.79 1.57 8.85
CA ILE A 145 -9.07 2.29 10.12
C ILE A 145 -10.49 2.84 10.09
N ILE A 146 -11.31 2.45 11.08
CA ILE A 146 -12.68 2.92 11.26
C ILE A 146 -12.84 3.42 12.70
N GLY A 147 -12.68 4.74 12.91
CA GLY A 147 -12.57 5.28 14.27
C GLY A 147 -11.35 4.72 15.00
N ASP A 148 -11.60 4.05 16.13
CA ASP A 148 -10.54 3.40 16.93
C ASP A 148 -10.28 1.94 16.51
N GLU A 149 -11.02 1.42 15.54
CA GLU A 149 -10.85 0.06 15.07
C GLU A 149 -9.79 -0.02 13.98
N HIS A 150 -8.84 -0.92 14.16
CA HIS A 150 -7.77 -1.22 13.23
C HIS A 150 -7.93 -2.65 12.69
N ILE A 151 -8.15 -2.79 11.39
CA ILE A 151 -8.40 -4.06 10.72
C ILE A 151 -7.23 -4.36 9.80
N HIS A 152 -6.61 -5.52 9.96
CA HIS A 152 -5.53 -5.96 9.08
C HIS A 152 -6.00 -6.04 7.62
N ALA A 153 -5.23 -5.42 6.71
CA ALA A 153 -5.55 -5.43 5.29
C ALA A 153 -5.01 -6.69 4.61
N ASN A 154 -5.87 -7.38 3.87
CA ASN A 154 -5.44 -8.49 3.00
C ASN A 154 -5.02 -8.02 1.62
N ASN A 155 -5.55 -6.89 1.16
CA ASN A 155 -5.25 -6.24 -0.11
C ASN A 155 -5.15 -4.74 0.08
N THR A 156 -4.32 -4.07 -0.70
CA THR A 156 -4.22 -2.60 -0.73
C THR A 156 -5.58 -1.95 -0.94
N THR A 157 -6.37 -2.50 -1.87
CA THR A 157 -7.74 -2.08 -2.15
C THR A 157 -8.63 -3.33 -2.09
N PRO A 158 -9.58 -3.41 -1.16
CA PRO A 158 -10.47 -4.56 -1.01
C PRO A 158 -11.35 -4.83 -2.24
N GLU A 159 -11.94 -6.03 -2.31
CA GLU A 159 -13.02 -6.32 -3.26
C GLU A 159 -14.21 -5.38 -2.99
N SER A 160 -14.98 -5.07 -4.03
CA SER A 160 -16.02 -4.03 -3.99
C SER A 160 -17.06 -4.26 -2.89
N TYR A 161 -17.45 -5.50 -2.61
CA TYR A 161 -18.38 -5.81 -1.51
C TYR A 161 -17.81 -5.38 -0.15
N LEU A 162 -16.59 -5.78 0.14
CA LEU A 162 -15.93 -5.46 1.41
C LEU A 162 -15.64 -3.95 1.52
N LEU A 163 -15.31 -3.29 0.42
CA LEU A 163 -15.09 -1.85 0.38
C LEU A 163 -16.38 -1.09 0.75
N GLN A 164 -17.53 -1.49 0.18
CA GLN A 164 -18.83 -0.88 0.51
C GLN A 164 -19.26 -1.18 1.95
N GLU A 165 -18.95 -2.37 2.47
CA GLU A 165 -19.16 -2.70 3.88
C GLU A 165 -18.34 -1.79 4.80
N TYR A 166 -17.07 -1.56 4.50
CA TYR A 166 -16.24 -0.63 5.26
C TYR A 166 -16.78 0.81 5.21
N PHE A 167 -17.24 1.27 4.04
CA PHE A 167 -17.86 2.58 3.92
C PHE A 167 -19.13 2.70 4.76
N ALA A 168 -19.98 1.67 4.76
CA ALA A 168 -21.17 1.65 5.60
C ALA A 168 -20.82 1.73 7.10
N ARG A 169 -19.83 0.95 7.53
CA ARG A 169 -19.34 0.97 8.92
C ARG A 169 -18.72 2.32 9.30
N MET A 170 -18.02 2.97 8.38
CA MET A 170 -17.49 4.33 8.58
C MET A 170 -18.61 5.34 8.78
N VAL A 171 -19.67 5.27 7.98
CA VAL A 171 -20.86 6.10 8.14
C VAL A 171 -21.54 5.86 9.49
N ASP A 172 -21.72 4.60 9.86
CA ASP A 172 -22.35 4.21 11.15
C ASP A 172 -21.50 4.66 12.35
N ALA A 173 -20.16 4.70 12.20
CA ALA A 173 -19.23 5.24 13.19
C ALA A 173 -19.17 6.79 13.21
N GLY A 174 -19.94 7.46 12.34
CA GLY A 174 -19.99 8.91 12.26
C GLY A 174 -18.75 9.55 11.64
N LEU A 175 -18.02 8.83 10.79
CA LEU A 175 -16.94 9.42 9.99
C LEU A 175 -17.54 10.24 8.84
N ASP A 176 -16.83 11.26 8.40
CA ASP A 176 -17.24 12.17 7.34
C ASP A 176 -16.39 12.03 6.06
N THR A 177 -15.22 11.46 6.18
CA THR A 177 -14.22 11.37 5.11
C THR A 177 -13.55 10.00 5.14
N VAL A 178 -13.21 9.48 3.98
CA VAL A 178 -12.34 8.31 3.82
C VAL A 178 -11.23 8.62 2.83
N VAL A 179 -10.01 8.28 3.19
CA VAL A 179 -8.85 8.30 2.30
C VAL A 179 -8.40 6.87 2.04
N MET A 180 -8.19 6.52 0.76
CA MET A 180 -7.88 5.16 0.39
C MET A 180 -6.79 5.06 -0.68
N GLU A 181 -5.98 4.01 -0.56
CA GLU A 181 -5.08 3.60 -1.62
C GLU A 181 -5.87 2.90 -2.73
N VAL A 182 -5.62 3.29 -3.97
CA VAL A 182 -6.26 2.73 -5.17
C VAL A 182 -5.20 2.10 -6.05
N SER A 183 -5.11 0.77 -6.02
CA SER A 183 -4.18 0.03 -6.87
C SER A 183 -4.67 -0.03 -8.32
N SER A 184 -3.75 -0.13 -9.27
CA SER A 184 -4.09 -0.30 -10.70
C SER A 184 -4.90 -1.56 -10.94
N GLN A 185 -4.58 -2.65 -10.24
CA GLN A 185 -5.33 -3.90 -10.32
C GLN A 185 -6.76 -3.76 -9.78
N ALA A 186 -6.98 -2.96 -8.74
CA ALA A 186 -8.32 -2.68 -8.24
C ALA A 186 -9.19 -1.93 -9.25
N LEU A 187 -8.59 -0.98 -9.97
CA LEU A 187 -9.26 -0.28 -11.05
C LEU A 187 -9.58 -1.22 -12.22
N MET A 188 -8.61 -2.05 -12.62
CA MET A 188 -8.78 -3.07 -13.67
C MET A 188 -9.90 -4.07 -13.32
N LEU A 189 -9.99 -4.49 -12.06
CA LEU A 189 -10.95 -5.48 -11.58
C LEU A 189 -12.25 -4.85 -11.04
N HIS A 190 -12.52 -3.61 -11.36
CA HIS A 190 -13.75 -2.88 -10.99
C HIS A 190 -14.04 -2.80 -9.49
N ARG A 191 -13.02 -2.96 -8.62
CA ARG A 191 -13.22 -2.94 -7.15
C ARG A 191 -13.73 -1.62 -6.63
N THR A 192 -13.45 -0.53 -7.35
CA THR A 192 -13.83 0.84 -6.99
C THR A 192 -15.03 1.38 -7.78
N GLN A 193 -15.71 0.57 -8.57
CA GLN A 193 -16.94 0.98 -9.25
C GLN A 193 -18.12 1.10 -8.26
N GLY A 194 -19.24 1.64 -8.71
CA GLY A 194 -20.44 1.81 -7.89
C GLY A 194 -20.49 3.11 -7.08
N PHE A 195 -19.43 3.95 -7.12
CA PHE A 195 -19.40 5.31 -6.54
C PHE A 195 -18.43 6.20 -7.32
N VAL A 196 -18.44 7.50 -6.99
CA VAL A 196 -17.53 8.50 -7.57
C VAL A 196 -16.64 9.05 -6.46
N PHE A 197 -15.34 9.10 -6.69
CA PHE A 197 -14.41 9.77 -5.78
C PHE A 197 -14.65 11.29 -5.82
N ASP A 198 -14.64 11.95 -4.67
CA ASP A 198 -14.60 13.40 -4.64
C ASP A 198 -13.26 13.90 -5.18
N TYR A 199 -12.17 13.19 -4.85
CA TYR A 199 -10.81 13.53 -5.25
C TYR A 199 -10.03 12.28 -5.64
N GLY A 200 -9.27 12.39 -6.75
CA GLY A 200 -8.31 11.38 -7.19
C GLY A 200 -6.91 11.97 -7.23
N ILE A 201 -5.93 11.29 -6.64
CA ILE A 201 -4.53 11.74 -6.60
C ILE A 201 -3.65 10.77 -7.38
N PHE A 202 -2.77 11.30 -8.24
CA PHE A 202 -1.70 10.57 -8.90
C PHE A 202 -0.34 11.00 -8.36
N THR A 203 0.41 10.05 -7.80
CA THR A 203 1.72 10.33 -7.18
C THR A 203 2.88 10.19 -8.16
N ASN A 204 2.98 9.08 -8.86
CA ASN A 204 4.04 8.77 -9.84
C ASN A 204 3.75 7.48 -10.60
N LEU A 205 4.48 7.26 -11.70
CA LEU A 205 4.46 6.01 -12.44
C LEU A 205 5.88 5.56 -12.80
N GLU A 206 6.24 4.37 -12.35
CA GLU A 206 7.47 3.68 -12.72
C GLU A 206 7.11 2.26 -13.20
N PRO A 207 7.92 1.61 -14.05
CA PRO A 207 7.70 0.21 -14.44
C PRO A 207 7.66 -0.71 -13.23
N ASP A 208 6.48 -1.24 -12.92
CA ASP A 208 6.22 -2.16 -11.82
C ASP A 208 4.94 -2.97 -12.13
N HIS A 209 4.71 -4.07 -11.43
CA HIS A 209 3.50 -4.88 -11.58
C HIS A 209 3.24 -5.37 -13.02
N ILE A 210 4.29 -5.70 -13.78
CA ILE A 210 4.21 -6.26 -15.11
C ILE A 210 4.66 -7.73 -15.06
N GLY A 211 3.79 -8.66 -15.38
CA GLY A 211 4.12 -10.07 -15.34
C GLY A 211 2.91 -11.01 -15.33
N PRO A 212 3.14 -12.31 -15.20
CA PRO A 212 2.07 -13.30 -15.06
C PRO A 212 1.16 -12.97 -13.86
N ASN A 213 -0.14 -12.92 -14.07
CA ASN A 213 -1.15 -12.53 -13.05
C ASN A 213 -1.10 -11.07 -12.58
N GLU A 214 -0.36 -10.22 -13.26
CA GLU A 214 -0.30 -8.78 -13.06
C GLU A 214 -0.73 -8.08 -14.37
N HIS A 215 -0.23 -6.88 -14.68
CA HIS A 215 -0.51 -6.23 -15.96
C HIS A 215 0.28 -6.87 -17.09
N ALA A 216 -0.33 -6.96 -18.26
CA ALA A 216 0.29 -7.52 -19.45
C ALA A 216 1.41 -6.62 -20.02
N SER A 217 1.31 -5.30 -19.81
CA SER A 217 2.28 -4.31 -20.30
C SER A 217 2.28 -3.06 -19.42
N PHE A 218 3.29 -2.20 -19.66
CA PHE A 218 3.35 -0.89 -19.03
C PHE A 218 2.20 0.02 -19.46
N GLU A 219 1.77 -0.08 -20.71
CA GLU A 219 0.64 0.69 -21.25
C GLU A 219 -0.66 0.32 -20.55
N GLU A 220 -0.90 -0.98 -20.29
CA GLU A 220 -2.06 -1.44 -19.53
C GLU A 220 -1.99 -0.93 -18.08
N TYR A 221 -0.83 -1.02 -17.45
CA TYR A 221 -0.60 -0.50 -16.09
C TYR A 221 -0.90 1.00 -15.99
N LEU A 222 -0.39 1.79 -16.94
CA LEU A 222 -0.65 3.23 -17.08
C LEU A 222 -2.15 3.49 -17.28
N HIS A 223 -2.76 2.79 -18.26
CA HIS A 223 -4.19 2.93 -18.56
C HIS A 223 -5.07 2.66 -17.33
N CYS A 224 -4.78 1.57 -16.61
CA CYS A 224 -5.56 1.20 -15.42
C CYS A 224 -5.50 2.28 -14.34
N LYS A 225 -4.33 2.91 -14.09
CA LYS A 225 -4.27 4.04 -13.15
C LYS A 225 -5.07 5.25 -13.63
N GLY A 226 -5.12 5.47 -14.93
CA GLY A 226 -5.91 6.54 -15.55
C GLY A 226 -7.43 6.44 -15.32
N LEU A 227 -7.94 5.23 -15.06
CA LEU A 227 -9.36 5.02 -14.79
C LEU A 227 -9.86 5.82 -13.57
N LEU A 228 -8.99 6.11 -12.59
CA LEU A 228 -9.34 6.95 -11.45
C LEU A 228 -9.81 8.34 -11.89
N PHE A 229 -9.18 8.92 -12.92
CA PHE A 229 -9.48 10.27 -13.42
C PHE A 229 -10.74 10.34 -14.30
N LYS A 230 -11.30 9.19 -14.64
CA LYS A 230 -12.63 9.04 -15.26
C LYS A 230 -13.73 8.82 -14.21
N GLN A 231 -13.35 8.65 -12.94
CA GLN A 231 -14.25 8.32 -11.84
C GLN A 231 -14.12 9.29 -10.65
N CYS A 232 -13.45 10.42 -10.79
CA CYS A 232 -13.35 11.43 -9.73
C CYS A 232 -13.88 12.80 -10.19
N LYS A 233 -14.23 13.66 -9.23
CA LYS A 233 -14.70 15.05 -9.49
C LYS A 233 -13.52 15.99 -9.71
N VAL A 234 -12.46 15.84 -8.90
CA VAL A 234 -11.21 16.63 -9.00
C VAL A 234 -10.04 15.66 -9.03
N GLY A 235 -9.18 15.81 -10.02
CA GLY A 235 -7.92 15.09 -10.16
C GLY A 235 -6.75 15.97 -9.74
N ILE A 236 -5.86 15.44 -8.91
CA ILE A 236 -4.66 16.11 -8.40
C ILE A 236 -3.45 15.29 -8.81
N VAL A 237 -2.60 15.83 -9.66
CA VAL A 237 -1.52 15.09 -10.31
C VAL A 237 -0.14 15.63 -9.95
N ASN A 238 0.83 14.73 -9.82
CA ASN A 238 2.23 15.11 -9.79
C ASN A 238 2.64 15.59 -11.19
N GLY A 239 2.76 16.90 -11.38
CA GLY A 239 3.09 17.49 -12.67
C GLY A 239 4.54 17.28 -13.10
N ASP A 240 5.42 16.84 -12.19
CA ASP A 240 6.82 16.53 -12.50
C ASP A 240 7.01 15.09 -12.99
N ASP A 241 6.01 14.23 -12.88
CA ASP A 241 6.04 12.88 -13.44
C ASP A 241 5.81 12.93 -14.96
N GLU A 242 6.70 12.32 -15.73
CA GLU A 242 6.64 12.38 -17.21
C GLU A 242 5.37 11.72 -17.80
N HIS A 243 4.71 10.86 -17.04
CA HIS A 243 3.53 10.11 -17.49
C HIS A 243 2.19 10.77 -17.10
N TRP A 244 2.19 11.88 -16.35
CA TRP A 244 0.94 12.43 -15.81
C TRP A 244 -0.10 12.77 -16.90
N GLN A 245 0.34 13.28 -18.07
CA GLN A 245 -0.56 13.59 -19.19
C GLN A 245 -1.18 12.33 -19.79
N ALA A 246 -0.37 11.27 -19.96
CA ALA A 246 -0.86 9.99 -20.47
C ALA A 246 -1.80 9.30 -19.46
N VAL A 247 -1.49 9.35 -18.15
CA VAL A 247 -2.37 8.81 -17.11
C VAL A 247 -3.72 9.53 -17.07
N THR A 248 -3.76 10.82 -17.35
CA THR A 248 -5.00 11.61 -17.33
C THR A 248 -5.69 11.71 -18.69
N GLU A 249 -5.22 10.99 -19.69
CA GLU A 249 -5.84 11.01 -21.01
C GLU A 249 -7.33 10.60 -20.96
N GLY A 250 -8.19 11.44 -21.53
CA GLY A 250 -9.63 11.23 -21.50
C GLY A 250 -10.27 11.38 -20.11
N HIS A 251 -9.63 12.13 -19.20
CA HIS A 251 -10.21 12.45 -17.89
C HIS A 251 -11.53 13.22 -18.03
N THR A 252 -12.39 13.10 -17.03
CA THR A 252 -13.68 13.80 -16.98
C THR A 252 -13.77 14.79 -15.82
N CYS A 253 -12.69 14.89 -15.01
CA CYS A 253 -12.59 15.71 -13.82
C CYS A 253 -11.89 17.06 -14.09
N ALA A 254 -12.00 17.99 -13.15
CA ALA A 254 -11.11 19.14 -13.09
C ALA A 254 -9.71 18.69 -12.66
N LEU A 255 -8.66 19.20 -13.30
CA LEU A 255 -7.27 18.83 -12.97
C LEU A 255 -6.53 19.97 -12.26
N GLU A 256 -5.79 19.59 -11.21
CA GLU A 256 -4.82 20.42 -10.51
C GLU A 256 -3.48 19.69 -10.46
N SER A 257 -2.38 20.43 -10.36
CA SER A 257 -1.05 19.83 -10.30
C SER A 257 -0.25 20.29 -9.09
N PHE A 258 0.59 19.38 -8.58
CA PHE A 258 1.60 19.67 -7.59
C PHE A 258 2.98 19.17 -8.05
N GLY A 259 4.04 19.75 -7.53
CA GLY A 259 5.41 19.33 -7.84
C GLY A 259 6.44 20.36 -7.42
N MET A 260 7.66 20.22 -7.93
CA MET A 260 8.76 21.17 -7.72
C MET A 260 8.98 22.04 -8.96
N GLY A 261 8.46 21.64 -10.12
CA GLY A 261 8.55 22.37 -11.38
C GLY A 261 7.70 23.65 -11.40
N GLU A 262 8.17 24.70 -12.08
CA GLU A 262 7.49 25.99 -12.19
C GLU A 262 6.10 25.88 -12.85
N HIS A 263 5.87 24.83 -13.63
CA HIS A 263 4.60 24.57 -14.31
C HIS A 263 3.50 24.01 -13.38
N CYS A 264 3.86 23.59 -12.16
CA CYS A 264 2.90 23.05 -11.20
C CYS A 264 2.14 24.18 -10.48
N MET A 265 0.85 23.94 -10.20
CA MET A 265 -0.02 24.90 -9.52
C MET A 265 0.33 25.06 -8.03
N LEU A 266 0.64 23.96 -7.35
CA LEU A 266 1.16 23.94 -5.97
C LEU A 266 2.61 23.46 -6.02
N ARG A 267 3.54 24.23 -5.47
CA ARG A 267 4.96 23.94 -5.62
C ARG A 267 5.70 23.86 -4.29
N ALA A 268 6.78 23.09 -4.28
CA ALA A 268 7.80 23.16 -3.23
C ALA A 268 9.08 23.80 -3.79
N GLU A 269 9.56 24.80 -3.08
CA GLU A 269 10.79 25.53 -3.40
C GLU A 269 11.74 25.49 -2.19
N ASN A 270 13.04 25.74 -2.42
CA ASN A 270 14.05 25.87 -1.36
C ASN A 270 14.12 24.63 -0.43
N ARG A 271 14.07 23.41 -1.01
CA ARG A 271 14.25 22.18 -0.24
C ARG A 271 15.59 22.17 0.49
N GLN A 272 15.57 21.91 1.79
CA GLN A 272 16.75 21.71 2.62
C GLN A 272 16.62 20.38 3.39
N LEU A 273 17.75 19.75 3.67
CA LEU A 273 17.81 18.52 4.45
C LEU A 273 17.88 18.87 5.94
N VAL A 274 17.12 18.15 6.75
CA VAL A 274 17.22 18.19 8.21
C VAL A 274 17.97 16.94 8.63
N HIS A 275 19.18 17.12 9.20
CA HIS A 275 20.01 16.01 9.67
C HIS A 275 20.49 16.29 11.09
N LYS A 276 19.89 15.60 12.04
CA LYS A 276 20.33 15.54 13.44
C LYS A 276 20.33 14.05 13.86
N PRO A 277 21.16 13.64 14.82
CA PRO A 277 21.15 12.28 15.33
C PRO A 277 19.74 11.85 15.76
N GLY A 278 19.23 10.76 15.15
CA GLY A 278 17.87 10.27 15.38
C GLY A 278 16.75 11.04 14.67
N GLU A 279 17.07 12.08 13.90
CA GLU A 279 16.10 12.91 13.18
C GLU A 279 16.58 13.19 11.75
N LEU A 280 15.89 12.62 10.78
CA LEU A 280 16.08 12.93 9.35
C LEU A 280 14.80 13.51 8.80
N GLY A 281 14.91 14.53 7.95
CA GLY A 281 13.74 15.14 7.36
C GLY A 281 14.08 16.11 6.25
N VAL A 282 13.06 16.83 5.81
CA VAL A 282 13.18 17.90 4.80
C VAL A 282 12.39 19.12 5.24
N THR A 283 12.91 20.30 4.94
CA THR A 283 12.15 21.56 4.97
C THR A 283 12.01 22.08 3.55
N PHE A 284 10.91 22.75 3.28
CA PHE A 284 10.69 23.44 2.02
C PHE A 284 9.65 24.53 2.14
N HIS A 285 9.59 25.40 1.15
CA HIS A 285 8.60 26.46 1.07
C HIS A 285 7.52 26.06 0.06
N VAL A 286 6.28 26.02 0.50
CA VAL A 286 5.10 25.79 -0.36
C VAL A 286 4.77 27.11 -1.04
N THR A 287 4.61 27.10 -2.37
CA THR A 287 4.28 28.28 -3.20
C THR A 287 3.16 27.96 -4.21
N GLY A 288 2.66 28.95 -4.89
CA GLY A 288 1.57 28.82 -5.86
C GLY A 288 0.18 28.95 -5.22
N LEU A 289 -0.54 27.87 -5.09
CA LEU A 289 -1.89 27.89 -4.51
C LEU A 289 -1.93 28.17 -3.00
N MET A 290 -0.81 28.00 -2.30
CA MET A 290 -0.59 28.33 -0.89
C MET A 290 0.83 28.92 -0.73
N ASN A 291 1.12 29.54 0.43
CA ASN A 291 2.43 30.18 0.65
C ASN A 291 2.84 30.09 2.12
N PHE A 292 3.63 29.05 2.47
CA PHE A 292 4.17 28.86 3.82
C PHE A 292 5.35 27.89 3.82
N ALA A 293 6.19 27.96 4.86
CA ALA A 293 7.26 27.00 5.09
C ALA A 293 6.76 25.78 5.87
N VAL A 294 7.30 24.62 5.57
CA VAL A 294 6.93 23.37 6.23
C VAL A 294 8.16 22.50 6.48
N GLU A 295 8.11 21.72 7.56
CA GLU A 295 9.06 20.66 7.89
C GLU A 295 8.34 19.32 7.93
N VAL A 296 8.98 18.30 7.33
CA VAL A 296 8.49 16.92 7.29
C VAL A 296 9.59 16.02 7.87
N PRO A 297 9.35 15.30 8.97
CA PRO A 297 10.33 14.42 9.62
C PRO A 297 10.47 13.08 8.89
N MET A 298 10.55 13.13 7.58
CA MET A 298 10.81 11.99 6.68
C MET A 298 11.79 12.45 5.62
N PRO A 299 12.90 11.71 5.42
CA PRO A 299 13.95 12.10 4.49
C PRO A 299 13.52 11.99 3.03
N GLY A 300 14.23 12.76 2.20
CA GLY A 300 14.27 12.61 0.77
C GLY A 300 13.23 13.38 -0.04
N LYS A 301 13.48 13.41 -1.33
CA LYS A 301 12.65 14.10 -2.32
C LYS A 301 11.21 13.55 -2.38
N PHE A 302 11.04 12.24 -2.16
CA PHE A 302 9.70 11.61 -2.14
C PHE A 302 8.81 12.15 -1.03
N SER A 303 9.40 12.48 0.13
CA SER A 303 8.65 13.07 1.24
C SER A 303 8.09 14.44 0.91
N VAL A 304 8.80 15.22 0.09
CA VAL A 304 8.30 16.50 -0.45
C VAL A 304 7.08 16.27 -1.33
N TYR A 305 7.14 15.34 -2.29
CA TYR A 305 6.01 15.05 -3.17
C TYR A 305 4.80 14.49 -2.41
N ASN A 306 5.02 13.58 -1.46
CA ASN A 306 3.93 13.03 -0.64
C ASN A 306 3.26 14.11 0.22
N ALA A 307 4.06 15.01 0.81
CA ALA A 307 3.55 16.14 1.58
C ALA A 307 2.79 17.14 0.69
N LEU A 308 3.32 17.48 -0.49
CA LEU A 308 2.62 18.35 -1.45
C LEU A 308 1.28 17.76 -1.90
N ALA A 309 1.23 16.46 -2.19
CA ALA A 309 -0.01 15.77 -2.54
C ALA A 309 -1.04 15.88 -1.40
N ALA A 310 -0.59 15.67 -0.15
CA ALA A 310 -1.45 15.80 1.02
C ALA A 310 -1.91 17.26 1.26
N ILE A 311 -1.04 18.24 1.07
CA ILE A 311 -1.39 19.67 1.18
C ILE A 311 -2.39 20.04 0.08
N ALA A 312 -2.17 19.58 -1.16
CA ALA A 312 -3.03 19.88 -2.30
C ALA A 312 -4.48 19.44 -2.05
N ILE A 313 -4.69 18.24 -1.50
CA ILE A 313 -6.04 17.78 -1.18
C ILE A 313 -6.62 18.48 0.05
N CYS A 314 -5.83 18.68 1.12
CA CYS A 314 -6.31 19.30 2.34
C CYS A 314 -6.73 20.76 2.15
N ARG A 315 -6.17 21.45 1.14
CA ARG A 315 -6.61 22.78 0.71
C ARG A 315 -8.11 22.83 0.37
N HIS A 316 -8.65 21.79 -0.26
CA HIS A 316 -10.09 21.69 -0.59
C HIS A 316 -10.98 21.56 0.65
N PHE A 317 -10.43 21.12 1.77
CA PHE A 317 -11.10 21.06 3.07
C PHE A 317 -10.93 22.36 3.88
N LYS A 318 -10.28 23.39 3.31
CA LYS A 318 -10.02 24.68 3.95
C LYS A 318 -9.26 24.54 5.28
N VAL A 319 -8.34 23.57 5.36
CA VAL A 319 -7.48 23.40 6.51
C VAL A 319 -6.51 24.57 6.59
N ASP A 320 -6.34 25.14 7.77
CA ASP A 320 -5.39 26.24 7.97
C ASP A 320 -3.94 25.75 7.96
N GLU A 321 -3.02 26.68 7.69
CA GLU A 321 -1.59 26.40 7.54
C GLU A 321 -0.97 25.81 8.80
N GLU A 322 -1.37 26.27 9.98
CA GLU A 322 -0.81 25.81 11.24
C GLU A 322 -1.23 24.37 11.55
N ALA A 323 -2.46 24.00 11.22
CA ALA A 323 -2.92 22.60 11.32
C ALA A 323 -2.14 21.68 10.37
N ILE A 324 -1.86 22.14 9.13
CA ILE A 324 -1.03 21.42 8.16
C ILE A 324 0.39 21.22 8.69
N LYS A 325 1.04 22.29 9.12
CA LYS A 325 2.42 22.26 9.64
C LYS A 325 2.54 21.32 10.82
N LYS A 326 1.64 21.44 11.79
CA LYS A 326 1.61 20.61 13.00
C LYS A 326 1.43 19.13 12.65
N ALA A 327 0.49 18.82 11.77
CA ALA A 327 0.22 17.45 11.37
C ALA A 327 1.40 16.81 10.64
N LEU A 328 2.02 17.54 9.69
CA LEU A 328 3.18 17.05 8.95
C LEU A 328 4.39 16.83 9.85
N LEU A 329 4.65 17.73 10.81
CA LEU A 329 5.75 17.60 11.76
C LEU A 329 5.59 16.40 12.70
N GLN A 330 4.36 15.97 12.98
CA GLN A 330 4.05 14.84 13.84
C GLN A 330 3.78 13.55 13.09
N ALA A 331 3.76 13.60 11.77
CA ALA A 331 3.38 12.46 10.94
C ALA A 331 4.37 11.30 11.06
N LYS A 332 3.84 10.11 11.30
CA LYS A 332 4.56 8.83 11.30
C LYS A 332 3.76 7.83 10.50
N VAL A 333 4.46 7.06 9.69
CA VAL A 333 3.85 6.00 8.88
C VAL A 333 4.53 4.69 9.20
N LYS A 334 3.79 3.74 9.77
CA LYS A 334 4.32 2.43 10.18
C LYS A 334 5.05 1.76 9.02
N GLY A 335 6.35 1.49 9.22
CA GLY A 335 7.19 0.79 8.25
C GLY A 335 7.48 1.53 6.95
N ARG A 336 7.38 2.85 6.94
CA ARG A 336 7.76 3.72 5.81
C ARG A 336 8.72 4.79 6.30
N ILE A 337 10.01 4.53 6.15
CA ILE A 337 11.08 5.39 6.69
C ILE A 337 10.76 5.79 8.14
N GLU A 338 10.35 4.81 8.92
CA GLU A 338 9.94 5.00 10.31
C GLU A 338 11.16 5.04 11.22
N MET A 339 11.50 6.22 11.73
CA MET A 339 12.63 6.39 12.65
C MET A 339 12.28 5.87 14.04
N ILE A 340 13.14 5.01 14.56
CA ILE A 340 13.03 4.42 15.89
C ILE A 340 14.15 4.97 16.77
N LYS A 341 13.80 5.62 17.86
CA LYS A 341 14.77 6.19 18.79
C LYS A 341 15.43 5.08 19.62
N VAL A 342 16.66 4.77 19.30
CA VAL A 342 17.50 3.80 20.03
C VAL A 342 18.75 4.42 20.61
N SER A 343 19.27 5.50 20.01
CA SER A 343 20.53 6.15 20.40
C SER A 343 20.44 7.66 20.11
N ASP A 344 21.27 8.43 20.81
CA ASP A 344 21.54 9.85 20.51
C ASP A 344 22.75 10.02 19.57
N GLN A 345 23.41 8.93 19.22
CA GLN A 345 24.65 8.95 18.41
C GLN A 345 24.39 8.61 16.93
N PHE A 346 23.43 7.75 16.66
CA PHE A 346 23.11 7.29 15.30
C PHE A 346 21.60 7.20 15.07
N THR A 347 21.19 7.13 13.81
CA THR A 347 19.80 7.00 13.40
C THR A 347 19.49 5.57 13.00
N LEU A 348 18.40 4.98 13.53
CA LEU A 348 17.87 3.69 13.09
C LEU A 348 16.47 3.90 12.54
N LEU A 349 16.19 3.30 11.36
CA LEU A 349 14.89 3.39 10.72
C LEU A 349 14.43 2.05 10.13
N ILE A 350 13.12 1.88 10.05
CA ILE A 350 12.46 0.72 9.45
C ILE A 350 11.79 1.15 8.15
N ASP A 351 11.97 0.36 7.06
CA ASP A 351 11.32 0.60 5.78
C ASP A 351 10.87 -0.69 5.08
N TYR A 352 9.89 -0.57 4.21
CA TYR A 352 9.31 -1.68 3.46
C TYR A 352 10.00 -1.97 2.12
N ALA A 353 11.13 -1.38 1.84
CA ALA A 353 11.90 -1.64 0.62
C ALA A 353 12.30 -3.12 0.51
N HIS A 354 11.60 -3.88 -0.31
CA HIS A 354 11.71 -5.35 -0.45
C HIS A 354 12.05 -5.81 -1.87
N ASN A 355 12.45 -4.90 -2.73
CA ASN A 355 12.99 -5.17 -4.07
C ASN A 355 14.16 -4.24 -4.37
N ALA A 356 14.93 -4.54 -5.41
CA ALA A 356 16.16 -3.83 -5.74
C ALA A 356 15.93 -2.34 -6.00
N MET A 357 14.92 -1.98 -6.78
CA MET A 357 14.60 -0.61 -7.14
C MET A 357 14.19 0.23 -5.91
N ALA A 358 13.39 -0.34 -5.01
CA ALA A 358 13.00 0.33 -3.78
C ALA A 358 14.19 0.50 -2.82
N LEU A 359 15.04 -0.52 -2.69
CA LEU A 359 16.25 -0.48 -1.87
C LEU A 359 17.25 0.55 -2.43
N GLU A 360 17.46 0.58 -3.73
CA GLU A 360 18.32 1.57 -4.40
C GLU A 360 17.84 3.00 -4.15
N SER A 361 16.55 3.25 -4.34
CA SER A 361 15.94 4.54 -4.08
C SER A 361 16.09 4.98 -2.61
N LEU A 362 15.88 4.05 -1.67
CA LEU A 362 16.03 4.30 -0.24
C LEU A 362 17.48 4.63 0.13
N LEU A 363 18.43 3.77 -0.25
CA LEU A 363 19.85 3.96 0.08
C LEU A 363 20.42 5.21 -0.56
N THR A 364 20.06 5.51 -1.82
CA THR A 364 20.45 6.76 -2.50
C THR A 364 19.92 7.99 -1.77
N THR A 365 18.65 7.95 -1.33
CA THR A 365 18.06 9.02 -0.53
C THR A 365 18.81 9.25 0.78
N LEU A 366 19.14 8.15 1.50
CA LEU A 366 19.84 8.25 2.78
C LEU A 366 21.29 8.73 2.62
N ARG A 367 21.92 8.46 1.48
CA ARG A 367 23.25 9.00 1.14
C ARG A 367 23.28 10.53 1.03
N GLU A 368 22.18 11.18 0.62
CA GLU A 368 22.08 12.63 0.59
C GLU A 368 22.35 13.28 1.96
N TYR A 369 22.14 12.53 3.05
CA TYR A 369 22.36 12.97 4.43
C TYR A 369 23.78 12.80 4.94
N GLU A 370 24.71 12.36 4.08
CA GLU A 370 26.13 12.21 4.38
C GLU A 370 26.41 11.44 5.69
N PRO A 371 25.85 10.23 5.85
CA PRO A 371 26.08 9.44 7.06
C PRO A 371 27.56 9.09 7.23
N HIS A 372 28.01 8.90 8.48
CA HIS A 372 29.33 8.33 8.74
C HIS A 372 29.44 6.94 8.09
N ARG A 373 28.49 6.05 8.35
CA ARG A 373 28.28 4.81 7.60
C ARG A 373 26.79 4.68 7.27
N LEU A 374 26.48 4.20 6.08
CA LEU A 374 25.16 3.72 5.72
C LEU A 374 25.13 2.21 5.89
N VAL A 375 24.36 1.73 6.88
CA VAL A 375 24.23 0.31 7.20
C VAL A 375 22.88 -0.19 6.71
N SER A 376 22.89 -1.22 5.86
CA SER A 376 21.67 -1.83 5.30
C SER A 376 21.49 -3.22 5.88
N LEU A 377 20.39 -3.44 6.64
CA LEU A 377 20.00 -4.75 7.14
C LEU A 377 18.76 -5.23 6.39
N PHE A 378 18.86 -6.36 5.68
CA PHE A 378 17.72 -6.92 4.97
C PHE A 378 17.85 -8.43 4.75
N GLY A 379 16.72 -9.05 4.42
CA GLY A 379 16.57 -10.38 3.89
C GLY A 379 15.65 -10.38 2.68
N CYS A 380 15.44 -11.54 2.07
CA CYS A 380 14.51 -11.71 0.95
C CYS A 380 13.49 -12.81 1.23
N GLY A 381 12.30 -12.67 0.63
CA GLY A 381 11.26 -13.68 0.75
C GLY A 381 11.56 -14.96 -0.04
N GLY A 382 11.24 -16.10 0.54
CA GLY A 382 11.18 -17.38 -0.15
C GLY A 382 10.01 -17.48 -1.13
N ASN A 383 10.04 -18.47 -2.04
CA ASN A 383 9.03 -18.68 -3.08
C ASN A 383 8.78 -17.43 -3.93
N ARG A 384 9.85 -16.66 -4.18
CA ARG A 384 9.88 -15.47 -5.00
C ARG A 384 11.02 -15.58 -6.02
N SER A 385 11.08 -14.64 -6.97
CA SER A 385 12.15 -14.60 -7.98
C SER A 385 13.54 -14.57 -7.31
N ARG A 386 14.41 -15.54 -7.65
CA ARG A 386 15.82 -15.56 -7.21
C ARG A 386 16.59 -14.35 -7.74
N GLN A 387 16.23 -13.87 -8.94
CA GLN A 387 16.85 -12.69 -9.53
C GLN A 387 16.78 -11.47 -8.60
N ARG A 388 15.63 -11.28 -7.92
CA ARG A 388 15.45 -10.20 -6.93
C ARG A 388 16.49 -10.25 -5.80
N ARG A 389 16.87 -11.46 -5.36
CA ARG A 389 17.86 -11.65 -4.28
C ARG A 389 19.25 -11.20 -4.72
N PHE A 390 19.65 -11.58 -5.95
CA PHE A 390 20.91 -11.17 -6.56
C PHE A 390 20.96 -9.64 -6.73
N GLU A 391 19.91 -9.05 -7.26
CA GLU A 391 19.81 -7.61 -7.49
C GLU A 391 19.84 -6.80 -6.19
N MET A 392 19.11 -7.23 -5.15
CA MET A 392 19.14 -6.56 -3.85
C MET A 392 20.53 -6.65 -3.20
N GLY A 393 21.22 -7.79 -3.29
CA GLY A 393 22.60 -7.95 -2.83
C GLY A 393 23.54 -7.00 -3.56
N GLU A 394 23.45 -6.91 -4.87
CA GLU A 394 24.28 -6.01 -5.70
C GLU A 394 24.03 -4.54 -5.36
N VAL A 395 22.77 -4.13 -5.22
CA VAL A 395 22.38 -2.75 -4.84
C VAL A 395 22.94 -2.39 -3.47
N SER A 396 22.74 -3.24 -2.47
CA SER A 396 23.24 -2.98 -1.12
C SER A 396 24.77 -2.94 -1.09
N GLY A 397 25.45 -3.88 -1.75
CA GLY A 397 26.91 -3.90 -1.82
C GLY A 397 27.52 -2.70 -2.51
N ARG A 398 26.80 -2.08 -3.43
CA ARG A 398 27.24 -0.88 -4.15
C ARG A 398 26.99 0.41 -3.36
N LEU A 399 25.91 0.49 -2.59
CA LEU A 399 25.43 1.73 -1.98
C LEU A 399 25.62 1.81 -0.47
N ALA A 400 25.66 0.68 0.25
CA ALA A 400 25.89 0.65 1.69
C ALA A 400 27.38 0.48 2.04
N ASP A 401 27.81 1.03 3.17
CA ASP A 401 29.15 0.82 3.72
C ASP A 401 29.26 -0.55 4.41
N LEU A 402 28.13 -1.02 4.97
CA LEU A 402 28.00 -2.33 5.58
C LEU A 402 26.60 -2.89 5.27
N THR A 403 26.55 -4.13 4.81
CA THR A 403 25.32 -4.91 4.66
C THR A 403 25.23 -5.98 5.73
N ILE A 404 24.10 -6.05 6.44
CA ILE A 404 23.78 -7.14 7.37
C ILE A 404 22.72 -8.01 6.68
N ILE A 405 23.14 -9.21 6.25
CA ILE A 405 22.26 -10.15 5.54
C ILE A 405 21.59 -11.06 6.56
N THR A 406 20.25 -11.10 6.53
CA THR A 406 19.47 -11.88 7.49
C THR A 406 18.27 -12.57 6.85
N SER A 407 17.48 -13.31 7.62
CA SER A 407 16.23 -13.91 7.18
C SER A 407 15.11 -12.87 7.11
N ASP A 408 14.19 -13.09 6.17
CA ASP A 408 12.89 -12.40 6.07
C ASP A 408 11.77 -13.45 6.24
N ASN A 409 10.87 -13.61 5.27
CA ASN A 409 9.86 -14.67 5.21
C ASN A 409 10.40 -15.84 4.35
N PRO A 410 11.09 -16.84 4.92
CA PRO A 410 11.67 -17.94 4.11
C PRO A 410 10.61 -18.81 3.45
N ARG A 411 9.38 -18.81 3.96
CA ARG A 411 8.27 -19.64 3.50
C ARG A 411 8.64 -21.12 3.47
N PHE A 412 8.72 -21.73 2.28
CA PHE A 412 9.06 -23.15 2.13
C PHE A 412 10.53 -23.39 1.74
N GLU A 413 11.35 -22.35 1.67
CA GLU A 413 12.79 -22.45 1.40
C GLU A 413 13.61 -22.40 2.68
N GLU A 414 14.82 -22.94 2.63
CA GLU A 414 15.76 -22.81 3.74
C GLU A 414 16.33 -21.37 3.77
N PRO A 415 16.33 -20.70 4.93
CA PRO A 415 16.80 -19.32 5.04
C PRO A 415 18.23 -19.13 4.51
N GLN A 416 19.11 -20.10 4.76
CA GLN A 416 20.49 -20.05 4.33
C GLN A 416 20.66 -20.03 2.80
N ASP A 417 19.80 -20.72 2.06
CA ASP A 417 19.84 -20.73 0.59
C ASP A 417 19.48 -19.34 0.05
N ILE A 418 18.52 -18.66 0.67
CA ILE A 418 18.15 -17.29 0.32
C ILE A 418 19.30 -16.32 0.60
N ILE A 419 19.96 -16.45 1.76
CA ILE A 419 21.13 -15.65 2.14
C ILE A 419 22.27 -15.88 1.14
N ASN A 420 22.52 -17.12 0.72
CA ASN A 420 23.55 -17.44 -0.29
C ASN A 420 23.24 -16.80 -1.66
N ASP A 421 21.98 -16.72 -2.04
CA ASP A 421 21.58 -16.00 -3.25
C ASP A 421 21.89 -14.48 -3.12
N ILE A 422 21.58 -13.86 -1.98
CA ILE A 422 21.92 -12.44 -1.73
C ILE A 422 23.44 -12.23 -1.81
N LYS A 423 24.23 -13.11 -1.21
CA LYS A 423 25.72 -13.07 -1.25
C LYS A 423 26.25 -13.16 -2.69
N THR A 424 25.58 -13.91 -3.57
CA THR A 424 25.95 -13.96 -5.00
C THR A 424 25.83 -12.58 -5.66
N GLY A 425 24.83 -11.77 -5.27
CA GLY A 425 24.74 -10.37 -5.70
C GLY A 425 25.84 -9.49 -5.10
N MET A 426 26.10 -9.63 -3.79
CA MET A 426 27.17 -8.92 -3.09
C MET A 426 28.55 -9.16 -3.73
N ALA A 427 28.83 -10.38 -4.17
CA ALA A 427 30.10 -10.77 -4.80
C ALA A 427 30.41 -10.04 -6.13
N LYS A 428 29.44 -9.34 -6.71
CA LYS A 428 29.65 -8.46 -7.87
C LYS A 428 30.16 -7.07 -7.50
N THR A 429 30.33 -6.79 -6.22
CA THR A 429 30.69 -5.47 -5.67
C THR A 429 31.84 -5.64 -4.67
N ASP A 430 32.45 -4.53 -4.26
CA ASP A 430 33.43 -4.48 -3.17
C ASP A 430 32.76 -4.23 -1.80
N GLY A 431 31.45 -4.36 -1.71
CA GLY A 431 30.66 -4.08 -0.51
C GLY A 431 30.96 -5.06 0.63
N LYS A 432 31.09 -4.52 1.83
CA LYS A 432 31.30 -5.30 3.05
C LYS A 432 29.98 -5.85 3.57
N TYR A 433 29.99 -7.07 4.09
CA TYR A 433 28.81 -7.63 4.73
C TYR A 433 29.14 -8.53 5.91
N VAL A 434 28.14 -8.69 6.77
CA VAL A 434 28.06 -9.73 7.79
C VAL A 434 26.80 -10.56 7.55
N GLU A 435 26.83 -11.82 7.95
CA GLU A 435 25.72 -12.76 7.77
C GLU A 435 25.25 -13.23 9.15
N ILE A 436 23.99 -12.93 9.47
CA ILE A 436 23.36 -13.31 10.74
C ILE A 436 21.95 -13.76 10.41
N CYS A 437 21.70 -15.08 10.39
CA CYS A 437 20.44 -15.64 9.90
C CYS A 437 19.25 -15.25 10.77
N ASP A 438 19.37 -15.26 12.09
CA ASP A 438 18.32 -14.82 13.00
C ASP A 438 18.15 -13.31 12.95
N ARG A 439 16.92 -12.85 12.70
CA ARG A 439 16.65 -11.42 12.51
C ARG A 439 16.77 -10.62 13.80
N LYS A 440 16.41 -11.20 14.96
CA LYS A 440 16.62 -10.53 16.25
C LYS A 440 18.10 -10.34 16.54
N GLU A 441 18.90 -11.37 16.33
CA GLU A 441 20.37 -11.30 16.51
C GLU A 441 20.99 -10.29 15.52
N ALA A 442 20.51 -10.25 14.28
CA ALA A 442 20.98 -9.28 13.29
C ALA A 442 20.66 -7.83 13.69
N ILE A 443 19.48 -7.57 14.22
CA ILE A 443 19.08 -6.24 14.75
C ILE A 443 19.90 -5.90 15.99
N THR A 444 20.12 -6.87 16.90
CA THR A 444 20.98 -6.69 18.09
C THR A 444 22.38 -6.26 17.67
N TYR A 445 22.97 -6.99 16.71
CA TYR A 445 24.29 -6.65 16.15
C TYR A 445 24.31 -5.22 15.59
N ALA A 446 23.31 -4.85 14.80
CA ALA A 446 23.21 -3.51 14.22
C ALA A 446 23.16 -2.40 15.29
N ILE A 447 22.41 -2.63 16.38
CA ILE A 447 22.29 -1.67 17.49
C ILE A 447 23.59 -1.55 18.28
N GLU A 448 24.22 -2.67 18.65
CA GLU A 448 25.45 -2.69 19.45
C GLU A 448 26.65 -2.11 18.70
N HIS A 449 26.71 -2.30 17.37
CA HIS A 449 27.81 -1.86 16.52
C HIS A 449 27.54 -0.54 15.76
N GLY A 450 26.46 0.19 16.15
CA GLY A 450 26.18 1.50 15.60
C GLY A 450 27.23 2.52 16.05
N GLU A 451 27.79 3.26 15.11
CA GLU A 451 28.79 4.30 15.36
C GLU A 451 28.17 5.71 15.28
N PRO A 452 28.79 6.73 15.93
CA PRO A 452 28.31 8.10 15.84
C PRO A 452 28.21 8.57 14.39
N GLY A 453 27.02 9.09 14.01
CA GLY A 453 26.74 9.57 12.66
C GLY A 453 26.28 8.50 11.67
N ASP A 454 26.11 7.25 12.09
CA ASP A 454 25.58 6.19 11.22
C ASP A 454 24.10 6.41 10.93
N ILE A 455 23.69 5.95 9.75
CA ILE A 455 22.29 5.69 9.42
C ILE A 455 22.14 4.19 9.18
N ILE A 456 21.34 3.54 10.02
CA ILE A 456 21.05 2.10 9.97
C ILE A 456 19.61 1.91 9.48
N VAL A 457 19.43 1.17 8.39
CA VAL A 457 18.10 0.87 7.85
C VAL A 457 17.79 -0.62 7.95
N LEU A 458 16.67 -0.94 8.60
CA LEU A 458 16.04 -2.25 8.59
C LEU A 458 15.05 -2.30 7.44
N ALA A 459 15.45 -2.93 6.33
CA ALA A 459 14.68 -2.96 5.10
C ALA A 459 13.94 -4.30 4.91
N GLY A 460 12.80 -4.23 4.22
CA GLY A 460 12.04 -5.37 3.76
C GLY A 460 10.75 -5.64 4.52
N LYS A 461 10.77 -5.68 5.84
CA LYS A 461 9.60 -5.99 6.67
C LYS A 461 8.64 -4.82 6.82
N GLY A 462 9.16 -3.62 7.04
CA GLY A 462 8.36 -2.42 7.18
C GLY A 462 7.25 -2.56 8.23
N HIS A 463 6.00 -2.58 7.77
CA HIS A 463 4.82 -2.69 8.63
C HIS A 463 4.44 -4.13 9.00
N GLU A 464 5.07 -5.15 8.39
CA GLU A 464 4.77 -6.54 8.70
C GLU A 464 5.12 -6.88 10.15
N ASP A 465 4.21 -7.59 10.81
CA ASP A 465 4.29 -8.02 12.21
C ASP A 465 4.44 -9.53 12.36
N TYR A 466 4.89 -10.21 11.30
CA TYR A 466 5.06 -11.66 11.27
C TYR A 466 6.29 -12.08 10.47
N GLN A 467 6.75 -13.30 10.72
CA GLN A 467 7.64 -14.07 9.86
C GLN A 467 6.90 -15.34 9.39
N GLU A 468 6.88 -15.56 8.08
CA GLU A 468 6.22 -16.73 7.49
C GLU A 468 7.23 -17.85 7.26
N ILE A 469 7.05 -18.97 7.98
CA ILE A 469 7.90 -20.18 7.92
C ILE A 469 7.00 -21.38 7.65
N LYS A 470 7.26 -22.13 6.58
CA LYS A 470 6.49 -23.34 6.17
C LYS A 470 4.98 -23.12 6.15
N GLY A 471 4.55 -21.94 5.66
CA GLY A 471 3.14 -21.56 5.55
C GLY A 471 2.48 -21.09 6.85
N VAL A 472 3.24 -21.01 7.96
CA VAL A 472 2.76 -20.52 9.25
C VAL A 472 3.34 -19.13 9.50
N LYS A 473 2.46 -18.19 9.87
CA LYS A 473 2.86 -16.84 10.30
C LYS A 473 3.16 -16.85 11.80
N HIS A 474 4.40 -16.56 12.15
CA HIS A 474 4.86 -16.40 13.52
C HIS A 474 4.92 -14.90 13.84
N PRO A 475 4.37 -14.44 14.97
CA PRO A 475 4.45 -13.04 15.37
C PRO A 475 5.90 -12.55 15.42
N MET A 476 6.19 -11.47 14.73
CA MET A 476 7.52 -10.82 14.70
C MET A 476 7.38 -9.39 14.15
N ASP A 477 7.26 -8.42 15.04
CA ASP A 477 7.33 -6.99 14.72
C ASP A 477 8.72 -6.46 15.08
N GLU A 478 9.42 -5.81 14.16
CA GLU A 478 10.77 -5.27 14.41
C GLU A 478 10.79 -4.23 15.52
N ARG A 479 9.69 -3.51 15.75
CA ARG A 479 9.56 -2.53 16.85
C ARG A 479 9.57 -3.21 18.21
N ASP A 480 8.89 -4.36 18.28
CA ASP A 480 8.85 -5.18 19.49
C ASP A 480 10.23 -5.82 19.73
N LEU A 481 10.88 -6.34 18.67
CA LEU A 481 12.23 -6.86 18.77
C LEU A 481 13.21 -5.80 19.28
N ILE A 482 13.17 -4.58 18.74
CA ILE A 482 14.05 -3.48 19.19
C ILE A 482 13.78 -3.14 20.66
N ARG A 483 12.51 -3.06 21.08
CA ARG A 483 12.15 -2.79 22.46
C ARG A 483 12.69 -3.87 23.40
N ASP A 484 12.55 -5.13 23.01
CA ASP A 484 13.03 -6.28 23.80
C ASP A 484 14.55 -6.28 23.89
N ILE A 485 15.28 -6.02 22.79
CA ILE A 485 16.74 -5.89 22.75
C ILE A 485 17.22 -4.83 23.75
N LEU A 486 16.60 -3.66 23.75
CA LEU A 486 16.96 -2.59 24.67
C LEU A 486 16.60 -2.95 26.13
N ALA A 487 15.49 -3.65 26.38
CA ALA A 487 15.08 -4.11 27.71
C ALA A 487 15.98 -5.25 28.24
N GLU A 488 16.57 -6.06 27.40
CA GLU A 488 17.54 -7.09 27.73
C GLU A 488 18.92 -6.51 28.11
N GLY A 489 19.11 -5.20 27.98
CA GLY A 489 20.30 -4.48 28.40
C GLY A 489 21.38 -4.33 27.33
N HIS A 490 21.06 -4.60 26.07
CA HIS A 490 21.94 -4.31 24.94
C HIS A 490 22.12 -2.80 24.79
N ILE A 491 23.37 -2.34 24.84
CA ILE A 491 23.69 -0.91 24.84
C ILE A 491 24.04 -0.47 23.41
N PRO A 492 23.32 0.50 22.84
CA PRO A 492 23.64 1.02 21.51
C PRO A 492 25.07 1.54 21.41
N GLY A 493 25.82 1.08 20.40
CA GLY A 493 27.22 1.47 20.18
C GLY A 493 28.23 0.96 21.21
N SER A 494 27.87 -0.07 21.99
CA SER A 494 28.74 -0.60 23.07
C SER A 494 29.86 -1.51 22.57
N SER A 495 29.72 -2.12 21.40
CA SER A 495 30.69 -3.02 20.82
C SER A 495 31.54 -2.30 19.77
N ALA A 496 32.84 -2.28 19.93
CA ALA A 496 33.76 -1.97 18.83
C ALA A 496 33.53 -3.00 17.72
N GLY A 497 33.32 -2.53 16.48
CA GLY A 497 33.13 -3.45 15.35
C GLY A 497 34.23 -4.51 15.33
N PRO A 498 33.95 -5.78 14.98
CA PRO A 498 34.98 -6.74 14.76
C PRO A 498 35.96 -6.20 13.71
N ASP A 499 37.24 -6.40 13.91
CA ASP A 499 38.24 -6.14 12.87
C ASP A 499 37.82 -6.93 11.62
N LEU A 500 37.26 -6.23 10.63
CA LEU A 500 36.71 -6.78 9.37
C LEU A 500 37.78 -7.45 8.48
N LEU A 501 38.98 -7.67 8.99
CA LEU A 501 40.12 -8.23 8.26
C LEU A 501 40.12 -9.77 8.16
N ASP A 502 39.26 -10.48 8.91
CA ASP A 502 39.34 -11.95 8.98
C ASP A 502 38.25 -12.71 8.18
N SER A 503 37.41 -12.05 7.38
CA SER A 503 36.38 -12.75 6.62
C SER A 503 36.49 -12.67 5.08
N VAL A 504 37.72 -12.49 4.55
CA VAL A 504 37.97 -12.68 3.11
C VAL A 504 38.55 -14.10 2.92
N PRO A 505 37.76 -15.12 2.54
CA PRO A 505 38.33 -16.36 2.04
C PRO A 505 38.72 -16.14 0.57
N GLY A 506 40.04 -16.10 0.30
CA GLY A 506 40.47 -16.34 -1.06
C GLY A 506 41.49 -15.41 -1.66
N SER A 507 42.70 -15.46 -1.10
CA SER A 507 43.91 -15.28 -1.90
C SER A 507 44.76 -16.52 -1.73
N ARG A 508 44.52 -17.54 -2.55
CA ARG A 508 45.53 -18.47 -3.07
C ARG A 508 45.04 -19.04 -4.38
#